data_e3a9cc9401d5493aa1d739d7d3a24498
#
_entry.id   e3a9cc9401d5493aa1d739d7d3a24498
#
_cell.length_a   1.000
_cell.length_b   1.000
_cell.length_c   1.000
_cell.angle_alpha   90.00
_cell.angle_beta   90.00
_cell.angle_gamma   90.00
#
_symmetry.space_group_name_H-M   'P 1'
#
loop_
_entity.id
_entity.type
_entity.pdbx_description
1 polymer ?
#
loop_
_entity_poly.entity_id
_entity_poly.type
_entity_poly.pdbx_seq_one_letter_code
_entity_poly.pdbx_strand_id
1 'polypeptide(L)'
;IIELILSRYGDDYKIVTAPGPSEINDAKDINAIALLDNGRALDISQLTSLIKGSSFVIANDTGPAHITAHVGAKGLTLFGKHTTAYKVSIERENFKAIEVSDLDNLSAEKVFERLTNLL
;
A
#
# COMPACT_ATOMS: atom_id res chain seq x y z
N ILE A 1 -0.33 -8.55 -7.54
CA ILE A 1 -0.15 -7.17 -8.04
C ILE A 1 1.29 -6.83 -8.37
N ILE A 2 2.24 -7.39 -7.63
CA ILE A 2 3.66 -7.12 -7.87
C ILE A 2 4.09 -7.56 -9.27
N GLU A 3 3.69 -8.75 -9.67
CA GLU A 3 3.99 -9.28 -10.99
C GLU A 3 3.40 -8.41 -12.11
N LEU A 4 2.19 -7.89 -11.91
CA LEU A 4 1.55 -6.99 -12.87
C LEU A 4 2.32 -5.68 -13.01
N ILE A 5 2.78 -5.12 -11.89
CA ILE A 5 3.57 -3.89 -11.90
C ILE A 5 4.91 -4.12 -12.61
N LEU A 6 5.60 -5.21 -12.29
CA LEU A 6 6.88 -5.54 -12.91
C LEU A 6 6.73 -5.79 -14.40
N SER A 7 5.64 -6.46 -14.81
CA SER A 7 5.36 -6.74 -16.20
C SER A 7 5.09 -5.45 -17.01
N ARG A 8 4.40 -4.47 -16.41
CA ARG A 8 4.01 -3.24 -17.09
C ARG A 8 5.11 -2.17 -17.08
N TYR A 9 5.81 -2.02 -15.96
CA TYR A 9 6.75 -0.93 -15.74
C TYR A 9 8.21 -1.37 -15.69
N GLY A 10 8.48 -2.68 -15.56
CA GLY A 10 9.84 -3.19 -15.48
C GLY A 10 10.61 -2.58 -14.32
N ASP A 11 11.78 -2.03 -14.60
CA ASP A 11 12.67 -1.45 -13.62
C ASP A 11 12.39 0.04 -13.32
N ASP A 12 11.33 0.61 -13.88
CA ASP A 12 10.97 2.01 -13.65
C ASP A 12 10.64 2.30 -12.19
N TYR A 13 10.19 1.28 -11.44
CA TYR A 13 9.85 1.41 -10.03
C TYR A 13 10.50 0.30 -9.21
N LYS A 14 10.98 0.66 -8.02
CA LYS A 14 11.35 -0.31 -7.00
C LYS A 14 10.13 -0.60 -6.14
N ILE A 15 9.83 -1.88 -5.95
CA ILE A 15 8.73 -2.31 -5.10
C ILE A 15 9.29 -2.69 -3.75
N VAL A 16 8.84 -1.98 -2.71
CA VAL A 16 9.25 -2.23 -1.33
C VAL A 16 8.03 -2.51 -0.49
N THR A 17 8.22 -3.26 0.58
CA THR A 17 7.21 -3.50 1.59
C THR A 17 7.78 -3.16 2.96
N ALA A 18 6.93 -2.63 3.83
CA ALA A 18 7.28 -2.34 5.22
C ALA A 18 6.36 -3.17 6.12
N PRO A 19 6.72 -4.44 6.37
CA PRO A 19 5.85 -5.32 7.15
C PRO A 19 5.77 -4.90 8.61
N GLY A 20 4.59 -5.10 9.22
CA GLY A 20 4.44 -5.00 10.66
C GLY A 20 5.15 -6.16 11.36
N PRO A 21 5.26 -6.12 12.71
CA PRO A 21 6.03 -7.14 13.45
C PRO A 21 5.56 -8.58 13.23
N SER A 22 4.27 -8.77 13.03
CA SER A 22 3.69 -10.11 12.81
C SER A 22 3.76 -10.57 11.34
N GLU A 23 4.20 -9.71 10.42
CA GLU A 23 4.14 -9.94 8.98
C GLU A 23 5.52 -10.10 8.34
N ILE A 24 6.60 -10.03 9.14
CA ILE A 24 7.97 -10.05 8.63
C ILE A 24 8.25 -11.35 7.85
N ASN A 25 7.79 -12.49 8.36
CA ASN A 25 8.01 -13.76 7.69
C ASN A 25 7.23 -13.86 6.38
N ASP A 26 6.02 -13.36 6.35
CA ASP A 26 5.18 -13.35 5.14
C ASP A 26 5.78 -12.47 4.05
N ALA A 27 6.44 -11.38 4.43
CA ALA A 27 7.06 -10.46 3.51
C ALA A 27 8.22 -11.09 2.72
N LYS A 28 8.80 -12.17 3.22
CA LYS A 28 9.88 -12.88 2.52
C LYS A 28 9.38 -13.68 1.33
N ASP A 29 8.09 -13.98 1.27
CA ASP A 29 7.49 -14.81 0.23
C ASP A 29 7.00 -14.00 -0.98
N ILE A 30 7.10 -12.67 -0.93
CA ILE A 30 6.70 -11.81 -2.03
C ILE A 30 7.93 -11.20 -2.73
N ASN A 31 7.77 -10.89 -4.00
CA ASN A 31 8.84 -10.34 -4.83
C ASN A 31 8.96 -8.83 -4.64
N ALA A 32 9.28 -8.42 -3.42
CA ALA A 32 9.48 -7.01 -3.06
C ALA A 32 10.59 -6.93 -2.02
N ILE A 33 11.24 -5.77 -1.94
CA ILE A 33 12.29 -5.54 -0.95
C ILE A 33 11.64 -5.24 0.40
N ALA A 34 11.88 -6.08 1.40
CA ALA A 34 11.39 -5.84 2.74
C ALA A 34 12.31 -4.86 3.47
N LEU A 35 11.77 -3.71 3.86
CA LEU A 35 12.53 -2.69 4.60
C LEU A 35 12.31 -2.90 6.10
N LEU A 36 13.42 -3.15 6.79
CA LEU A 36 13.45 -3.43 8.21
C LEU A 36 14.57 -2.62 8.87
N ASP A 37 14.42 -2.36 10.16
CA ASP A 37 15.47 -1.74 10.97
C ASP A 37 16.11 -2.82 11.85
N ASN A 38 17.30 -3.31 11.45
CA ASN A 38 18.01 -4.39 12.15
C ASN A 38 17.11 -5.63 12.37
N GLY A 39 16.35 -6.00 11.34
CA GLY A 39 15.45 -7.17 11.40
C GLY A 39 14.11 -6.90 12.08
N ARG A 40 13.85 -5.69 12.51
CA ARG A 40 12.59 -5.28 13.15
C ARG A 40 11.75 -4.42 12.22
N ALA A 41 10.44 -4.39 12.47
CA ALA A 41 9.54 -3.50 11.75
C ALA A 41 9.98 -2.04 11.94
N LEU A 42 9.77 -1.22 10.89
CA LEU A 42 10.05 0.21 10.97
C LEU A 42 9.15 0.87 12.02
N ASP A 43 9.68 1.87 12.74
CA ASP A 43 8.87 2.69 13.62
C ASP A 43 8.05 3.71 12.81
N ILE A 44 7.20 4.47 13.49
CA ILE A 44 6.31 5.43 12.83
C ILE A 44 7.09 6.52 12.08
N SER A 45 8.18 7.02 12.64
CA SER A 45 9.02 8.02 11.99
C SER A 45 9.66 7.49 10.72
N GLN A 46 10.20 6.28 10.78
CA GLN A 46 10.83 5.63 9.63
C GLN A 46 9.79 5.34 8.53
N LEU A 47 8.62 4.82 8.92
CA LEU A 47 7.54 4.53 7.99
C LEU A 47 7.03 5.81 7.33
N THR A 48 6.86 6.88 8.08
CA THR A 48 6.42 8.18 7.55
C THR A 48 7.42 8.70 6.52
N SER A 49 8.71 8.62 6.80
CA SER A 49 9.75 9.05 5.87
C SER A 49 9.73 8.23 4.57
N LEU A 50 9.55 6.92 4.70
CA LEU A 50 9.42 6.03 3.54
C LEU A 50 8.22 6.42 2.68
N ILE A 51 7.08 6.63 3.29
CA ILE A 51 5.84 6.99 2.59
C ILE A 51 6.00 8.34 1.88
N LYS A 52 6.57 9.33 2.54
CA LYS A 52 6.80 10.65 1.95
C LYS A 52 7.72 10.59 0.72
N GLY A 53 8.69 9.68 0.73
CA GLY A 53 9.61 9.49 -0.40
C GLY A 53 9.10 8.54 -1.48
N SER A 54 7.93 7.93 -1.30
CA SER A 54 7.39 6.95 -2.25
C SER A 54 6.67 7.62 -3.40
N SER A 55 6.76 7.02 -4.60
CA SER A 55 6.01 7.47 -5.77
C SER A 55 4.54 7.08 -5.68
N PHE A 56 4.25 5.94 -5.04
CA PHE A 56 2.89 5.43 -4.88
C PHE A 56 2.84 4.46 -3.71
N VAL A 57 1.74 4.49 -2.95
CA VAL A 57 1.53 3.62 -1.79
C VAL A 57 0.27 2.79 -1.99
N ILE A 58 0.36 1.49 -1.72
CA ILE A 58 -0.82 0.62 -1.65
C ILE A 58 -0.87 0.08 -0.23
N ALA A 59 -1.99 0.29 0.44
CA ALA A 59 -2.15 -0.13 1.82
C ALA A 59 -3.57 -0.62 2.09
N ASN A 60 -3.70 -1.52 3.05
CA ASN A 60 -5.00 -1.84 3.63
C ASN A 60 -5.43 -0.69 4.55
N ASP A 61 -6.66 -0.73 5.07
CA ASP A 61 -7.15 0.26 6.03
C ASP A 61 -6.47 0.08 7.38
N THR A 62 -5.26 0.62 7.49
CA THR A 62 -4.37 0.50 8.66
C THR A 62 -3.63 1.81 8.90
N GLY A 63 -2.75 1.83 9.90
CA GLY A 63 -1.91 2.99 10.19
C GLY A 63 -1.17 3.57 8.98
N PRO A 64 -0.50 2.76 8.15
CA PRO A 64 0.16 3.26 6.95
C PRO A 64 -0.75 4.01 5.99
N ALA A 65 -2.01 3.58 5.83
CA ALA A 65 -2.97 4.29 4.99
C ALA A 65 -3.28 5.68 5.55
N HIS A 66 -3.47 5.79 6.85
CA HIS A 66 -3.72 7.09 7.49
C HIS A 66 -2.51 8.02 7.37
N ILE A 67 -1.30 7.50 7.53
CA ILE A 67 -0.08 8.28 7.33
C ILE A 67 -0.01 8.80 5.90
N THR A 68 -0.28 7.94 4.92
CA THR A 68 -0.25 8.30 3.50
C THR A 68 -1.22 9.46 3.21
N ALA A 69 -2.44 9.37 3.74
CA ALA A 69 -3.43 10.42 3.57
C ALA A 69 -2.97 11.75 4.19
N HIS A 70 -2.43 11.70 5.40
CA HIS A 70 -2.03 12.90 6.12
C HIS A 70 -0.81 13.60 5.50
N VAL A 71 0.14 12.86 4.96
CA VAL A 71 1.33 13.47 4.34
C VAL A 71 1.09 13.86 2.88
N GLY A 72 -0.08 13.57 2.33
CA GLY A 72 -0.41 13.93 0.95
C GLY A 72 0.27 13.07 -0.10
N ALA A 73 0.71 11.88 0.25
CA ALA A 73 1.31 10.96 -0.71
C ALA A 73 0.26 10.35 -1.63
N LYS A 74 0.68 9.98 -2.83
CA LYS A 74 -0.19 9.35 -3.83
C LYS A 74 -0.36 7.86 -3.53
N GLY A 75 -1.57 7.33 -3.65
CA GLY A 75 -1.77 5.92 -3.41
C GLY A 75 -3.20 5.44 -3.46
N LEU A 76 -3.35 4.17 -3.11
CA LEU A 76 -4.63 3.47 -2.98
C LEU A 76 -4.70 2.79 -1.63
N THR A 77 -5.85 2.87 -0.99
CA THR A 77 -6.16 2.06 0.19
C THR A 77 -7.28 1.09 -0.12
N LEU A 78 -7.21 -0.12 0.43
CA LEU A 78 -8.15 -1.20 0.18
C LEU A 78 -9.05 -1.38 1.40
N PHE A 79 -10.36 -1.24 1.20
CA PHE A 79 -11.37 -1.39 2.25
C PHE A 79 -12.17 -2.66 2.05
N GLY A 80 -12.28 -3.44 3.12
CA GLY A 80 -13.22 -4.57 3.19
C GLY A 80 -14.51 -4.17 3.90
N LYS A 81 -15.36 -5.16 4.15
CA LYS A 81 -16.71 -4.97 4.69
C LYS A 81 -16.78 -4.27 6.05
N HIS A 82 -15.70 -4.34 6.84
CA HIS A 82 -15.69 -3.80 8.20
C HIS A 82 -15.18 -2.35 8.28
N THR A 83 -14.75 -1.77 7.18
CA THR A 83 -14.03 -0.50 7.17
C THR A 83 -14.66 0.56 6.28
N THR A 84 -15.82 0.30 5.71
CA THR A 84 -16.48 1.20 4.75
C THR A 84 -16.79 2.59 5.32
N ALA A 85 -17.05 2.68 6.62
CA ALA A 85 -17.39 3.94 7.27
C ALA A 85 -16.27 4.97 7.25
N TYR A 86 -15.03 4.53 7.07
CA TYR A 86 -13.85 5.42 7.10
C TYR A 86 -13.40 5.89 5.72
N LYS A 87 -13.98 5.37 4.66
CA LYS A 87 -13.57 5.68 3.29
C LYS A 87 -13.54 7.19 3.03
N VAL A 88 -14.60 7.89 3.38
CA VAL A 88 -14.73 9.32 3.12
C VAL A 88 -13.70 10.13 3.90
N SER A 89 -13.39 9.72 5.14
CA SER A 89 -12.44 10.44 5.98
C SER A 89 -11.00 10.27 5.55
N ILE A 90 -10.66 9.16 4.88
CA ILE A 90 -9.28 8.88 4.48
C ILE A 90 -8.96 9.30 3.04
N GLU A 91 -9.96 9.36 2.16
CA GLU A 91 -9.71 9.77 0.77
C GLU A 91 -9.22 11.22 0.68
N ARG A 92 -8.27 11.43 -0.20
CA ARG A 92 -7.70 12.73 -0.55
C ARG A 92 -7.59 12.82 -2.07
N GLU A 93 -7.20 13.97 -2.59
CA GLU A 93 -7.03 14.17 -4.03
C GLU A 93 -6.08 13.13 -4.63
N ASN A 94 -4.98 12.84 -3.95
CA ASN A 94 -3.96 11.91 -4.43
C ASN A 94 -4.05 10.51 -3.83
N PHE A 95 -4.92 10.30 -2.84
CA PHE A 95 -5.04 9.03 -2.14
C PHE A 95 -6.49 8.56 -2.19
N LYS A 96 -6.73 7.50 -2.96
CA LYS A 96 -8.06 6.99 -3.24
C LYS A 96 -8.31 5.65 -2.56
N ALA A 97 -9.55 5.27 -2.44
CA ALA A 97 -9.96 4.02 -1.82
C ALA A 97 -10.63 3.10 -2.83
N ILE A 98 -10.36 1.80 -2.71
CA ILE A 98 -11.15 0.74 -3.34
C ILE A 98 -11.92 0.06 -2.22
N GLU A 99 -13.24 0.02 -2.35
CA GLU A 99 -14.12 -0.57 -1.37
C GLU A 99 -14.77 -1.82 -1.95
N VAL A 100 -14.65 -2.93 -1.24
CA VAL A 100 -15.27 -4.20 -1.60
C VAL A 100 -15.91 -4.82 -0.37
N SER A 101 -16.91 -5.68 -0.58
CA SER A 101 -17.58 -6.38 0.52
C SER A 101 -16.67 -7.38 1.21
N ASP A 102 -15.71 -7.96 0.47
CA ASP A 102 -14.75 -8.92 0.98
C ASP A 102 -13.44 -8.76 0.19
N LEU A 103 -12.34 -8.50 0.90
CA LEU A 103 -11.02 -8.32 0.28
C LEU A 103 -10.55 -9.57 -0.45
N ASP A 104 -10.97 -10.76 -0.02
CA ASP A 104 -10.63 -12.01 -0.71
C ASP A 104 -11.18 -12.07 -2.13
N ASN A 105 -12.23 -11.30 -2.43
CA ASN A 105 -12.83 -11.20 -3.76
C ASN A 105 -12.23 -10.08 -4.62
N LEU A 106 -11.34 -9.29 -4.07
CA LEU A 106 -10.68 -8.22 -4.81
C LEU A 106 -9.50 -8.78 -5.59
N SER A 107 -9.59 -8.75 -6.92
CA SER A 107 -8.52 -9.26 -7.77
C SER A 107 -7.34 -8.28 -7.85
N ALA A 108 -6.14 -8.83 -8.06
CA ALA A 108 -4.95 -8.04 -8.31
C ALA A 108 -5.11 -7.18 -9.58
N GLU A 109 -5.81 -7.69 -10.58
CA GLU A 109 -6.07 -6.98 -11.83
C GLU A 109 -6.89 -5.72 -11.62
N LYS A 110 -7.90 -5.75 -10.76
CA LYS A 110 -8.70 -4.56 -10.43
C LYS A 110 -7.88 -3.50 -9.70
N VAL A 111 -7.06 -3.91 -8.77
CA VAL A 111 -6.15 -3.00 -8.06
C VAL A 111 -5.17 -2.38 -9.06
N PHE A 112 -4.61 -3.18 -9.94
CA PHE A 112 -3.66 -2.73 -10.96
C PHE A 112 -4.30 -1.72 -11.92
N GLU A 113 -5.53 -1.96 -12.36
CA GLU A 113 -6.28 -1.04 -13.23
C GLU A 113 -6.44 0.34 -12.56
N ARG A 114 -6.84 0.37 -11.29
CA ARG A 114 -6.95 1.62 -10.54
C ARG A 114 -5.60 2.30 -10.37
N LEU A 115 -4.55 1.54 -10.09
CA LEU A 115 -3.20 2.05 -9.95
C LEU A 115 -2.72 2.72 -11.25
N THR A 116 -2.92 2.09 -12.40
CA THR A 116 -2.48 2.64 -13.68
C THR A 116 -3.20 3.93 -14.04
N ASN A 117 -4.45 4.09 -13.62
CA ASN A 117 -5.21 5.31 -13.85
C ASN A 117 -4.77 6.47 -12.95
N LEU A 118 -4.14 6.17 -11.81
CA LEU A 118 -3.73 7.18 -10.83
C LEU A 118 -2.24 7.49 -10.89
N LEU A 119 -1.45 6.58 -11.39
CA LEU A 119 0.01 6.69 -11.43
C LEU A 119 0.55 7.67 -12.55
#